data_a19acb44585c354ef42e474722dff3b1
#
_entry.id   a19acb44585c354ef42e474722dff3b1
#
_cell.length_a   1.000
_cell.length_b   1.000
_cell.length_c   1.000
_cell.angle_alpha   90.00
_cell.angle_beta   90.00
_cell.angle_gamma   90.00
#
_symmetry.space_group_name_H-M   'P 1'
#
loop_
_entity.id
_entity.type
_entity.pdbx_description
1 polymer ?
#
loop_
_entity_poly.entity_id
_entity_poly.type
_entity_poly.pdbx_seq_one_letter_code
_entity_poly.pdbx_strand_id
1 'polypeptide(L)'
;MTTFTRTSDRAANQLRPVRITRNYTMHAEGSVLIEFGNTKVLCTASVEERVPPHKCGSGEGWVTAEYGMLPRATHTRSDREAARGKQTGRTQEIQRLIGRSLRAVFDLKLLGERTIQLDCDVIQADGGTRTAAITGAWVAAQDAVNQLLASGKITQTPLLQPVAAISVGIVQGTPLLDLEYVEDVGCDTDMNVVMTGAGHFVEVQGTAEGVAFTRAEMDQLLALAEKGIAELVQMQLQSLL
;
A
#
# COMPACT_ATOMS: atom_id res chain seq x y z
N MET A 1 -23.60 -14.65 22.67
CA MET A 1 -22.47 -14.49 21.77
C MET A 1 -21.57 -13.45 22.40
N THR A 2 -20.39 -13.84 22.86
CA THR A 2 -19.39 -12.90 23.36
C THR A 2 -18.85 -12.11 22.16
N THR A 3 -19.14 -10.83 22.09
CA THR A 3 -18.56 -9.93 21.09
C THR A 3 -17.05 -9.87 21.32
N PHE A 4 -16.29 -10.18 20.27
CA PHE A 4 -14.84 -10.01 20.31
C PHE A 4 -14.51 -8.54 20.61
N THR A 5 -13.69 -8.31 21.62
CA THR A 5 -13.22 -6.95 21.96
C THR A 5 -11.78 -6.83 21.50
N ARG A 6 -11.49 -5.83 20.66
CA ARG A 6 -10.15 -5.55 20.15
C ARG A 6 -9.24 -5.07 21.29
N THR A 7 -7.96 -5.43 21.25
CA THR A 7 -6.97 -5.00 22.25
C THR A 7 -6.76 -3.48 22.29
N SER A 8 -7.06 -2.81 21.19
CA SER A 8 -6.93 -1.34 21.01
C SER A 8 -8.21 -0.54 21.28
N ASP A 9 -9.24 -1.15 21.87
CA ASP A 9 -10.57 -0.54 22.13
C ASP A 9 -11.26 0.05 20.89
N ARG A 10 -10.79 -0.31 19.67
CA ARG A 10 -11.39 0.15 18.40
C ARG A 10 -12.69 -0.61 18.10
N ALA A 11 -13.64 0.06 17.47
CA ALA A 11 -14.79 -0.62 16.90
C ALA A 11 -14.36 -1.56 15.75
N ALA A 12 -15.14 -2.62 15.49
CA ALA A 12 -14.84 -3.60 14.43
C ALA A 12 -14.64 -2.96 13.04
N ASN A 13 -15.33 -1.86 12.77
CA ASN A 13 -15.30 -1.13 11.50
C ASN A 13 -14.48 0.17 11.55
N GLN A 14 -13.50 0.28 12.45
CA GLN A 14 -12.69 1.47 12.66
C GLN A 14 -11.24 1.22 12.26
N LEU A 15 -10.66 2.19 11.51
CA LEU A 15 -9.23 2.23 11.20
C LEU A 15 -8.39 2.52 12.46
N ARG A 16 -7.14 2.07 12.46
CA ARG A 16 -6.11 2.62 13.37
C ARG A 16 -5.92 4.11 13.07
N PRO A 17 -5.36 4.90 13.98
CA PRO A 17 -4.93 6.25 13.66
C PRO A 17 -3.98 6.22 12.45
N VAL A 18 -4.32 6.94 11.39
CA VAL A 18 -3.52 7.05 10.18
C VAL A 18 -2.84 8.40 10.14
N ARG A 19 -1.54 8.41 9.84
CA ARG A 19 -0.76 9.62 9.63
C ARG A 19 0.06 9.54 8.36
N ILE A 20 0.04 10.61 7.57
CA ILE A 20 0.81 10.76 6.33
C ILE A 20 1.69 11.99 6.48
N THR A 21 3.02 11.78 6.52
CA THR A 21 4.00 12.86 6.63
C THR A 21 4.77 12.94 5.32
N ARG A 22 4.48 13.97 4.52
CA ARG A 22 5.15 14.24 3.23
C ARG A 22 6.50 14.93 3.45
N ASN A 23 7.34 14.90 2.40
CA ASN A 23 8.68 15.50 2.40
C ASN A 23 9.53 14.98 3.57
N TYR A 24 9.40 13.70 3.88
CA TYR A 24 10.04 13.09 5.04
C TYR A 24 11.56 12.97 4.88
N THR A 25 12.04 12.69 3.67
CA THR A 25 13.46 12.72 3.29
C THR A 25 13.67 13.72 2.15
N MET A 26 14.90 14.23 2.00
CA MET A 26 15.17 15.43 1.19
C MET A 26 15.55 15.15 -0.26
N HIS A 27 15.86 13.90 -0.66
CA HIS A 27 16.50 13.64 -1.97
C HIS A 27 15.53 13.10 -3.02
N ALA A 28 14.56 12.28 -2.63
CA ALA A 28 13.59 11.71 -3.56
C ALA A 28 12.56 12.76 -4.01
N GLU A 29 12.08 12.67 -5.25
CA GLU A 29 11.04 13.54 -5.79
C GLU A 29 9.73 13.47 -5.00
N GLY A 30 9.40 12.29 -4.47
CA GLY A 30 8.34 12.11 -3.49
C GLY A 30 8.86 11.33 -2.28
N SER A 31 8.49 11.75 -1.07
CA SER A 31 8.94 11.07 0.15
C SER A 31 7.90 11.19 1.24
N VAL A 32 7.40 10.05 1.70
CA VAL A 32 6.29 9.94 2.64
C VAL A 32 6.59 8.92 3.72
N LEU A 33 6.46 9.32 4.98
CA LEU A 33 6.28 8.37 6.07
C LEU A 33 4.77 8.16 6.26
N ILE A 34 4.29 6.93 6.04
CA ILE A 34 2.92 6.53 6.35
C ILE A 34 2.88 5.68 7.61
N GLU A 35 1.91 5.97 8.47
CA GLU A 35 1.71 5.27 9.73
C GLU A 35 0.26 4.78 9.82
N PHE A 36 0.07 3.48 10.07
CA PHE A 36 -1.21 2.86 10.45
C PHE A 36 -1.05 2.36 11.88
N GLY A 37 -1.44 3.18 12.85
CA GLY A 37 -1.11 2.91 14.25
C GLY A 37 0.39 2.75 14.44
N ASN A 38 0.83 1.56 14.87
CA ASN A 38 2.24 1.24 15.07
C ASN A 38 2.97 0.80 13.78
N THR A 39 2.26 0.46 12.72
CA THR A 39 2.90 0.15 11.43
C THR A 39 3.43 1.42 10.79
N LYS A 40 4.71 1.45 10.42
CA LYS A 40 5.41 2.59 9.81
C LYS A 40 6.15 2.16 8.57
N VAL A 41 5.88 2.81 7.45
CA VAL A 41 6.53 2.55 6.17
C VAL A 41 7.03 3.85 5.57
N LEU A 42 8.30 3.89 5.23
CA LEU A 42 8.87 4.96 4.41
C LEU A 42 8.64 4.60 2.94
N CYS A 43 7.95 5.48 2.21
CA CYS A 43 7.70 5.34 0.79
C CYS A 43 8.38 6.49 0.05
N THR A 44 9.30 6.18 -0.86
CA THR A 44 9.92 7.18 -1.72
C THR A 44 9.60 6.93 -3.18
N ALA A 45 9.55 7.99 -3.98
CA ALA A 45 9.35 7.95 -5.42
C ALA A 45 10.49 8.69 -6.09
N SER A 46 11.26 7.98 -6.91
CA SER A 46 12.37 8.53 -7.70
C SER A 46 12.00 8.54 -9.18
N VAL A 47 12.34 9.61 -9.88
CA VAL A 47 12.08 9.74 -11.31
C VAL A 47 13.37 9.47 -12.11
N GLU A 48 13.32 8.47 -12.99
CA GLU A 48 14.39 8.17 -13.92
C GLU A 48 13.99 8.54 -15.35
N GLU A 49 14.84 9.30 -16.06
CA GLU A 49 14.64 9.70 -17.47
C GLU A 49 14.96 8.53 -18.44
N ARG A 50 14.54 7.33 -18.08
CA ARG A 50 14.71 6.11 -18.88
C ARG A 50 13.61 5.12 -18.53
N VAL A 51 13.34 4.19 -19.43
CA VAL A 51 12.44 3.05 -19.21
C VAL A 51 13.18 1.72 -19.31
N PRO A 52 12.63 0.64 -18.73
CA PRO A 52 13.19 -0.70 -18.92
C PRO A 52 13.30 -1.08 -20.39
N PRO A 53 14.23 -1.98 -20.78
CA PRO A 53 14.47 -2.36 -22.18
C PRO A 53 13.20 -2.76 -22.94
N HIS A 54 12.25 -3.43 -22.30
CA HIS A 54 11.00 -3.88 -22.92
C HIS A 54 10.01 -2.73 -23.20
N LYS A 55 10.28 -1.51 -22.73
CA LYS A 55 9.47 -0.30 -22.94
C LYS A 55 10.18 0.76 -23.82
N CYS A 56 11.45 0.56 -24.15
CA CYS A 56 12.18 1.50 -25.00
C CYS A 56 11.52 1.65 -26.38
N GLY A 57 11.29 2.88 -26.82
CA GLY A 57 10.68 3.21 -28.11
C GLY A 57 9.17 3.00 -28.15
N SER A 58 8.51 2.68 -27.04
CA SER A 58 7.05 2.54 -26.97
C SER A 58 6.32 3.88 -26.81
N GLY A 59 7.02 4.94 -26.40
CA GLY A 59 6.43 6.22 -25.99
C GLY A 59 5.70 6.15 -24.65
N GLU A 60 5.79 5.02 -23.95
CA GLU A 60 5.16 4.80 -22.64
C GLU A 60 6.18 4.79 -21.51
N GLY A 61 5.82 5.36 -20.39
CA GLY A 61 6.58 5.26 -19.15
C GLY A 61 6.38 3.93 -18.42
N TRP A 62 7.00 3.85 -17.25
CA TRP A 62 6.88 2.70 -16.38
C TRP A 62 6.75 3.11 -14.91
N VAL A 63 6.03 2.33 -14.14
CA VAL A 63 5.95 2.46 -12.68
C VAL A 63 6.29 1.10 -12.10
N THR A 64 7.27 1.08 -11.22
CA THR A 64 7.73 -0.14 -10.55
C THR A 64 7.96 0.11 -9.08
N ALA A 65 8.05 -0.94 -8.28
CA ALA A 65 8.24 -0.80 -6.85
C ALA A 65 9.19 -1.86 -6.30
N GLU A 66 9.95 -1.45 -5.29
CA GLU A 66 10.67 -2.32 -4.38
C GLU A 66 10.04 -2.27 -2.99
N TYR A 67 10.22 -3.33 -2.22
CA TYR A 67 9.71 -3.44 -0.87
C TYR A 67 10.71 -4.17 0.00
N GLY A 68 10.89 -3.70 1.20
CA GLY A 68 11.74 -4.36 2.18
C GLY A 68 11.33 -4.07 3.61
N MET A 69 11.91 -4.82 4.54
CA MET A 69 11.73 -4.60 5.97
C MET A 69 13.09 -4.41 6.63
N LEU A 70 13.18 -3.40 7.50
CA LEU A 70 14.37 -3.25 8.34
C LEU A 70 14.53 -4.47 9.26
N PRO A 71 15.76 -4.87 9.61
CA PRO A 71 16.01 -6.05 10.44
C PRO A 71 15.24 -6.09 11.76
N ARG A 72 14.97 -4.92 12.35
CA ARG A 72 14.22 -4.78 13.60
C ARG A 72 12.85 -4.12 13.39
N ALA A 73 12.29 -4.22 12.19
CA ALA A 73 10.89 -3.86 11.95
C ALA A 73 9.92 -4.75 12.75
N THR A 74 10.33 -5.95 13.13
CA THR A 74 9.56 -6.95 13.88
C THR A 74 10.14 -7.20 15.28
N HIS A 75 9.44 -7.98 16.11
CA HIS A 75 9.84 -8.33 17.48
C HIS A 75 11.22 -8.98 17.57
N THR A 76 11.55 -9.84 16.62
CA THR A 76 12.86 -10.46 16.50
C THR A 76 13.64 -9.87 15.33
N ARG A 77 14.97 -9.86 15.43
CA ARG A 77 15.81 -9.42 14.33
C ARG A 77 15.76 -10.43 13.19
N SER A 78 15.38 -9.95 11.99
CA SER A 78 15.53 -10.70 10.74
C SER A 78 16.84 -10.32 10.03
N ASP A 79 17.38 -11.22 9.21
CA ASP A 79 18.56 -10.91 8.40
C ASP A 79 18.17 -9.99 7.24
N ARG A 80 19.14 -9.16 6.82
CA ARG A 80 18.96 -8.36 5.60
C ARG A 80 18.96 -9.28 4.37
N GLU A 81 17.97 -9.15 3.50
CA GLU A 81 17.88 -9.93 2.26
C GLU A 81 19.10 -9.68 1.35
N ALA A 82 19.62 -8.45 1.31
CA ALA A 82 20.83 -8.12 0.59
C ALA A 82 22.05 -8.94 1.05
N ALA A 83 22.17 -9.24 2.35
CA ALA A 83 23.25 -10.08 2.87
C ALA A 83 23.08 -11.56 2.50
N ARG A 84 21.84 -12.01 2.23
CA ARG A 84 21.54 -13.36 1.73
C ARG A 84 21.71 -13.50 0.22
N GLY A 85 21.89 -12.39 -0.50
CA GLY A 85 22.05 -12.37 -1.96
C GLY A 85 20.76 -12.68 -2.74
N LYS A 86 19.61 -12.81 -2.08
CA LYS A 86 18.30 -13.02 -2.72
C LYS A 86 17.16 -12.49 -1.87
N GLN A 87 16.12 -12.00 -2.54
CA GLN A 87 14.86 -11.64 -1.91
C GLN A 87 13.98 -12.87 -1.63
N THR A 88 13.15 -12.79 -0.60
CA THR A 88 12.14 -13.82 -0.33
C THR A 88 10.99 -13.76 -1.34
N GLY A 89 10.26 -14.86 -1.49
CA GLY A 89 9.05 -14.89 -2.34
C GLY A 89 8.00 -13.87 -1.88
N ARG A 90 7.86 -13.68 -0.56
CA ARG A 90 6.97 -12.66 0.02
C ARG A 90 7.37 -11.24 -0.41
N THR A 91 8.64 -10.89 -0.34
CA THR A 91 9.15 -9.57 -0.76
C THR A 91 8.84 -9.34 -2.24
N GLN A 92 9.15 -10.31 -3.10
CA GLN A 92 8.87 -10.21 -4.54
C GLN A 92 7.37 -10.11 -4.86
N GLU A 93 6.53 -10.85 -4.15
CA GLU A 93 5.08 -10.79 -4.29
C GLU A 93 4.56 -9.37 -3.96
N ILE A 94 4.99 -8.81 -2.83
CA ILE A 94 4.56 -7.47 -2.38
C ILE A 94 5.06 -6.37 -3.33
N GLN A 95 6.29 -6.45 -3.82
CA GLN A 95 6.82 -5.52 -4.84
C GLN A 95 5.93 -5.51 -6.09
N ARG A 96 5.57 -6.69 -6.58
CA ARG A 96 4.69 -6.83 -7.75
C ARG A 96 3.29 -6.28 -7.49
N LEU A 97 2.76 -6.51 -6.30
CA LEU A 97 1.46 -5.99 -5.87
C LEU A 97 1.46 -4.45 -5.84
N ILE A 98 2.44 -3.81 -5.20
CA ILE A 98 2.56 -2.34 -5.16
C ILE A 98 2.66 -1.78 -6.59
N GLY A 99 3.59 -2.29 -7.40
CA GLY A 99 3.77 -1.82 -8.78
C GLY A 99 2.52 -1.98 -9.63
N ARG A 100 1.80 -3.11 -9.52
CA ARG A 100 0.54 -3.34 -10.23
C ARG A 100 -0.57 -2.38 -9.76
N SER A 101 -0.68 -2.16 -8.46
CA SER A 101 -1.67 -1.27 -7.87
C SER A 101 -1.50 0.17 -8.38
N LEU A 102 -0.27 0.66 -8.42
CA LEU A 102 0.03 2.00 -8.93
C LEU A 102 -0.22 2.09 -10.45
N ARG A 103 0.24 1.10 -11.23
CA ARG A 103 -0.01 1.10 -12.69
C ARG A 103 -1.49 1.12 -13.05
N ALA A 104 -2.36 0.57 -12.24
CA ALA A 104 -3.81 0.58 -12.46
C ALA A 104 -4.42 2.00 -12.48
N VAL A 105 -3.73 2.97 -11.90
CA VAL A 105 -4.18 4.37 -11.80
C VAL A 105 -3.28 5.36 -12.54
N PHE A 106 -2.32 4.86 -13.35
CA PHE A 106 -1.45 5.69 -14.19
C PHE A 106 -1.78 5.58 -15.68
N ASP A 107 -1.81 6.71 -16.37
CA ASP A 107 -1.67 6.77 -17.81
C ASP A 107 -0.19 6.78 -18.18
N LEU A 108 0.36 5.64 -18.56
CA LEU A 108 1.78 5.48 -18.86
C LEU A 108 2.21 6.26 -20.12
N LYS A 109 1.28 6.61 -21.01
CA LYS A 109 1.58 7.44 -22.18
C LYS A 109 1.80 8.90 -21.79
N LEU A 110 0.99 9.42 -20.88
CA LEU A 110 1.17 10.78 -20.35
C LEU A 110 2.46 10.94 -19.53
N LEU A 111 2.96 9.85 -18.93
CA LEU A 111 4.25 9.83 -18.24
C LEU A 111 5.42 9.96 -19.23
N GLY A 112 5.26 9.47 -20.48
CA GLY A 112 6.35 9.41 -21.45
C GLY A 112 7.43 8.40 -21.04
N GLU A 113 8.51 8.27 -21.79
CA GLU A 113 9.59 7.30 -21.53
C GLU A 113 10.40 7.62 -20.28
N ARG A 114 9.74 7.62 -19.11
CA ARG A 114 10.31 7.76 -17.76
C ARG A 114 9.88 6.63 -16.88
N THR A 115 10.68 6.32 -15.88
CA THR A 115 10.30 5.38 -14.81
C THR A 115 10.07 6.15 -13.51
N ILE A 116 8.97 5.87 -12.84
CA ILE A 116 8.80 6.17 -11.42
C ILE A 116 9.14 4.89 -10.65
N GLN A 117 10.26 4.93 -9.93
CA GLN A 117 10.72 3.88 -9.04
C GLN A 117 10.22 4.19 -7.63
N LEU A 118 9.43 3.28 -7.07
CA LEU A 118 8.93 3.39 -5.70
C LEU A 118 9.73 2.46 -4.80
N ASP A 119 10.20 2.97 -3.68
CA ASP A 119 10.87 2.20 -2.65
C ASP A 119 10.06 2.26 -1.37
N CYS A 120 9.65 1.12 -0.85
CA CYS A 120 8.81 1.00 0.34
C CYS A 120 9.55 0.22 1.42
N ASP A 121 10.07 0.92 2.42
CA ASP A 121 10.84 0.36 3.52
C ASP A 121 10.02 0.33 4.81
N VAL A 122 9.71 -0.86 5.30
CA VAL A 122 9.02 -1.02 6.57
C VAL A 122 9.98 -0.76 7.72
N ILE A 123 9.74 0.33 8.45
CA ILE A 123 10.50 0.72 9.64
C ILE A 123 10.02 -0.05 10.87
N GLN A 124 8.70 -0.21 10.98
CA GLN A 124 8.04 -0.92 12.08
C GLN A 124 6.80 -1.63 11.55
N ALA A 125 6.65 -2.91 11.88
CA ALA A 125 5.54 -3.76 11.44
C ALA A 125 4.63 -4.11 12.62
N ASP A 126 3.34 -3.82 12.45
CA ASP A 126 2.26 -4.19 13.36
C ASP A 126 0.97 -4.49 12.57
N GLY A 127 1.07 -5.41 11.60
CA GLY A 127 -0.01 -5.73 10.66
C GLY A 127 -0.17 -4.71 9.52
N GLY A 128 -0.64 -5.15 8.36
CA GLY A 128 -0.98 -4.29 7.23
C GLY A 128 0.19 -3.56 6.56
N THR A 129 1.40 -4.11 6.57
CA THR A 129 2.58 -3.42 5.99
C THR A 129 2.47 -3.22 4.49
N ARG A 130 1.94 -4.21 3.74
CA ARG A 130 1.74 -4.11 2.28
C ARG A 130 0.66 -3.09 1.91
N THR A 131 -0.40 -3.00 2.71
CA THR A 131 -1.51 -2.06 2.47
C THR A 131 -1.09 -0.62 2.79
N ALA A 132 -0.35 -0.42 3.87
CA ALA A 132 0.27 0.87 4.18
C ALA A 132 1.27 1.29 3.09
N ALA A 133 2.11 0.35 2.59
CA ALA A 133 3.05 0.62 1.50
C ALA A 133 2.34 1.11 0.23
N ILE A 134 1.27 0.44 -0.22
CA ILE A 134 0.50 0.86 -1.42
C ILE A 134 -0.09 2.26 -1.20
N THR A 135 -0.71 2.49 -0.03
CA THR A 135 -1.37 3.76 0.28
C THR A 135 -0.37 4.91 0.37
N GLY A 136 0.79 4.71 1.00
CA GLY A 136 1.85 5.72 1.08
C GLY A 136 2.59 5.95 -0.24
N ALA A 137 2.82 4.88 -1.01
CA ALA A 137 3.47 4.95 -2.32
C ALA A 137 2.67 5.80 -3.32
N TRP A 138 1.33 5.77 -3.26
CA TRP A 138 0.52 6.65 -4.10
C TRP A 138 0.78 8.13 -3.79
N VAL A 139 0.85 8.51 -2.52
CA VAL A 139 1.13 9.91 -2.14
C VAL A 139 2.53 10.33 -2.57
N ALA A 140 3.54 9.47 -2.39
CA ALA A 140 4.89 9.73 -2.86
C ALA A 140 4.95 9.87 -4.39
N ALA A 141 4.23 9.01 -5.13
CA ALA A 141 4.13 9.10 -6.58
C ALA A 141 3.44 10.40 -7.02
N GLN A 142 2.41 10.86 -6.31
CA GLN A 142 1.75 12.14 -6.60
C GLN A 142 2.70 13.32 -6.41
N ASP A 143 3.53 13.32 -5.36
CA ASP A 143 4.55 14.36 -5.15
C ASP A 143 5.58 14.38 -6.27
N ALA A 144 6.04 13.20 -6.72
CA ALA A 144 6.96 13.10 -7.85
C ALA A 144 6.33 13.61 -9.17
N VAL A 145 5.06 13.28 -9.40
CA VAL A 145 4.31 13.81 -10.56
C VAL A 145 4.16 15.33 -10.48
N ASN A 146 3.87 15.86 -9.30
CA ASN A 146 3.77 17.32 -9.11
C ASN A 146 5.11 18.02 -9.41
N GLN A 147 6.25 17.43 -9.06
CA GLN A 147 7.56 17.96 -9.44
C GLN A 147 7.82 17.91 -10.96
N LEU A 148 7.40 16.83 -11.64
CA LEU A 148 7.48 16.74 -13.10
C LEU A 148 6.65 17.83 -13.79
N LEU A 149 5.44 18.10 -13.31
CA LEU A 149 4.59 19.19 -13.80
C LEU A 149 5.22 20.56 -13.53
N ALA A 150 5.68 20.80 -12.31
CA ALA A 150 6.30 22.08 -11.93
C ALA A 150 7.58 22.39 -12.71
N SER A 151 8.35 21.36 -13.07
CA SER A 151 9.56 21.50 -13.90
C SER A 151 9.27 21.56 -15.40
N GLY A 152 8.02 21.44 -15.84
CA GLY A 152 7.63 21.42 -17.26
C GLY A 152 8.04 20.17 -18.02
N LYS A 153 8.47 19.12 -17.34
CA LYS A 153 8.88 17.84 -17.97
C LYS A 153 7.68 17.06 -18.51
N ILE A 154 6.52 17.26 -17.91
CA ILE A 154 5.21 16.78 -18.41
C ILE A 154 4.22 17.94 -18.37
N THR A 155 3.21 17.90 -19.24
CA THR A 155 2.20 18.97 -19.36
C THR A 155 0.83 18.58 -18.77
N GLN A 156 0.62 17.30 -18.54
CA GLN A 156 -0.60 16.75 -17.97
C GLN A 156 -0.26 15.70 -16.91
N THR A 157 -1.10 15.58 -15.90
CA THR A 157 -0.90 14.56 -14.88
C THR A 157 -1.13 13.16 -15.43
N PRO A 158 -0.15 12.24 -15.30
CA PRO A 158 -0.33 10.85 -15.63
C PRO A 158 -1.06 10.05 -14.53
N LEU A 159 -1.20 10.60 -13.32
CA LEU A 159 -1.85 9.95 -12.20
C LEU A 159 -3.34 10.31 -12.21
N LEU A 160 -4.18 9.32 -12.56
CA LEU A 160 -5.58 9.53 -12.91
C LEU A 160 -6.49 9.66 -11.69
N GLN A 161 -6.19 8.93 -10.62
CA GLN A 161 -7.01 8.87 -9.41
C GLN A 161 -6.22 8.25 -8.25
N PRO A 162 -6.69 8.38 -7.00
CA PRO A 162 -6.12 7.68 -5.86
C PRO A 162 -6.26 6.16 -5.96
N VAL A 163 -5.34 5.46 -5.31
CA VAL A 163 -5.45 4.04 -4.97
C VAL A 163 -5.00 3.84 -3.53
N ALA A 164 -5.76 3.08 -2.78
CA ALA A 164 -5.42 2.72 -1.42
C ALA A 164 -5.70 1.23 -1.16
N ALA A 165 -5.14 0.72 -0.08
CA ALA A 165 -5.28 -0.67 0.30
C ALA A 165 -5.49 -0.81 1.79
N ILE A 166 -6.23 -1.85 2.19
CA ILE A 166 -6.51 -2.16 3.58
C ILE A 166 -6.55 -3.67 3.81
N SER A 167 -6.23 -4.09 5.03
CA SER A 167 -6.48 -5.46 5.50
C SER A 167 -7.82 -5.53 6.21
N VAL A 168 -8.53 -6.63 5.98
CA VAL A 168 -9.76 -7.01 6.69
C VAL A 168 -9.67 -8.49 7.04
N GLY A 169 -10.39 -8.94 8.06
CA GLY A 169 -10.36 -10.35 8.42
C GLY A 169 -11.48 -10.74 9.35
N ILE A 170 -11.59 -12.04 9.62
CA ILE A 170 -12.55 -12.59 10.57
C ILE A 170 -11.77 -13.09 11.78
N VAL A 171 -12.07 -12.54 12.95
CA VAL A 171 -11.47 -12.95 14.23
C VAL A 171 -12.59 -13.41 15.16
N GLN A 172 -12.55 -14.67 15.56
CA GLN A 172 -13.59 -15.27 16.41
C GLN A 172 -15.02 -15.01 15.89
N GLY A 173 -15.22 -15.16 14.57
CA GLY A 173 -16.50 -14.95 13.90
C GLY A 173 -16.92 -13.48 13.72
N THR A 174 -16.06 -12.51 14.06
CA THR A 174 -16.32 -11.08 13.92
C THR A 174 -15.51 -10.50 12.76
N PRO A 175 -16.14 -9.93 11.71
CA PRO A 175 -15.43 -9.20 10.65
C PRO A 175 -14.80 -7.92 11.19
N LEU A 176 -13.51 -7.71 10.94
CA LEU A 176 -12.73 -6.57 11.41
C LEU A 176 -12.09 -5.81 10.25
N LEU A 177 -12.10 -4.49 10.37
CA LEU A 177 -11.38 -3.57 9.50
C LEU A 177 -10.00 -3.27 10.06
N ASP A 178 -8.97 -3.25 9.20
CA ASP A 178 -7.61 -2.81 9.52
C ASP A 178 -6.98 -3.62 10.67
N LEU A 179 -6.57 -4.86 10.34
CA LEU A 179 -6.00 -5.79 11.31
C LEU A 179 -4.65 -5.30 11.83
N GLU A 180 -4.48 -5.25 13.15
CA GLU A 180 -3.17 -5.18 13.79
C GLU A 180 -2.54 -6.57 13.92
N TYR A 181 -1.24 -6.65 14.22
CA TYR A 181 -0.47 -7.92 14.19
C TYR A 181 -1.10 -9.05 15.00
N VAL A 182 -1.58 -8.76 16.20
CA VAL A 182 -2.19 -9.77 17.08
C VAL A 182 -3.52 -10.30 16.53
N GLU A 183 -4.25 -9.48 15.78
CA GLU A 183 -5.49 -9.87 15.10
C GLU A 183 -5.18 -10.67 13.84
N ASP A 184 -4.19 -10.24 13.05
CA ASP A 184 -3.73 -10.88 11.82
C ASP A 184 -3.23 -12.32 12.07
N VAL A 185 -2.41 -12.50 13.12
CA VAL A 185 -1.91 -13.83 13.51
C VAL A 185 -3.00 -14.76 14.05
N GLY A 186 -4.04 -14.21 14.66
CA GLY A 186 -5.12 -14.98 15.29
C GLY A 186 -6.41 -15.05 14.48
N CYS A 187 -6.44 -14.56 13.24
CA CYS A 187 -7.66 -14.54 12.44
C CYS A 187 -7.97 -15.91 11.80
N ASP A 188 -9.25 -16.18 11.61
CA ASP A 188 -9.75 -17.34 10.85
C ASP A 188 -9.62 -17.10 9.33
N THR A 189 -9.71 -15.84 8.93
CA THR A 189 -9.58 -15.39 7.54
C THR A 189 -8.90 -14.03 7.52
N ASP A 190 -7.88 -13.86 6.69
CA ASP A 190 -7.29 -12.58 6.33
C ASP A 190 -7.56 -12.23 4.87
N MET A 191 -7.76 -10.95 4.60
CA MET A 191 -7.94 -10.45 3.25
C MET A 191 -7.30 -9.08 3.08
N ASN A 192 -6.56 -8.91 1.99
CA ASN A 192 -6.03 -7.61 1.57
C ASN A 192 -6.80 -7.15 0.34
N VAL A 193 -7.30 -5.93 0.39
CA VAL A 193 -8.10 -5.34 -0.69
C VAL A 193 -7.45 -4.07 -1.17
N VAL A 194 -7.33 -3.92 -2.49
CA VAL A 194 -6.82 -2.71 -3.15
C VAL A 194 -7.93 -2.16 -4.03
N MET A 195 -8.28 -0.89 -3.84
CA MET A 195 -9.30 -0.22 -4.65
C MET A 195 -8.85 1.17 -5.08
N THR A 196 -9.38 1.61 -6.20
CA THR A 196 -9.24 2.99 -6.68
C THR A 196 -10.16 3.94 -5.95
N GLY A 197 -9.90 5.24 -6.04
CA GLY A 197 -10.77 6.29 -5.49
C GLY A 197 -12.18 6.31 -6.08
N ALA A 198 -12.38 5.72 -7.27
CA ALA A 198 -13.69 5.53 -7.88
C ALA A 198 -14.45 4.27 -7.38
N GLY A 199 -13.89 3.54 -6.40
CA GLY A 199 -14.51 2.35 -5.83
C GLY A 199 -14.34 1.07 -6.67
N HIS A 200 -13.40 1.03 -7.61
CA HIS A 200 -13.14 -0.17 -8.41
C HIS A 200 -12.05 -1.01 -7.76
N PHE A 201 -12.24 -2.32 -7.75
CA PHE A 201 -11.23 -3.26 -7.25
C PHE A 201 -10.04 -3.37 -8.21
N VAL A 202 -8.84 -3.26 -7.66
CA VAL A 202 -7.57 -3.56 -8.35
C VAL A 202 -7.11 -4.97 -8.02
N GLU A 203 -7.22 -5.35 -6.74
CA GLU A 203 -6.88 -6.68 -6.29
C GLU A 203 -7.65 -7.03 -5.01
N VAL A 204 -8.05 -8.30 -4.91
CA VAL A 204 -8.60 -8.92 -3.71
C VAL A 204 -7.82 -10.20 -3.48
N GLN A 205 -7.13 -10.30 -2.33
CA GLN A 205 -6.36 -11.45 -1.93
C GLN A 205 -6.85 -11.90 -0.55
N GLY A 206 -7.50 -13.04 -0.47
CA GLY A 206 -8.05 -13.57 0.76
C GLY A 206 -7.64 -15.01 1.00
N THR A 207 -7.35 -15.36 2.24
CA THR A 207 -6.92 -16.69 2.69
C THR A 207 -7.71 -17.10 3.91
N ALA A 208 -8.18 -18.35 3.93
CA ALA A 208 -8.71 -18.98 5.13
C ALA A 208 -7.57 -19.73 5.83
N GLU A 209 -7.27 -19.37 7.08
CA GLU A 209 -6.22 -20.02 7.87
C GLU A 209 -6.72 -21.29 8.59
N GLY A 210 -8.00 -21.51 8.61
CA GLY A 210 -8.60 -22.70 9.24
C GLY A 210 -9.88 -23.15 8.53
N VAL A 211 -11.00 -22.53 8.85
CA VAL A 211 -12.29 -22.84 8.25
C VAL A 211 -12.53 -21.94 7.05
N ALA A 212 -12.96 -22.50 5.92
CA ALA A 212 -13.28 -21.74 4.72
C ALA A 212 -14.40 -20.71 5.00
N PHE A 213 -14.22 -19.48 4.53
CA PHE A 213 -15.21 -18.43 4.67
C PHE A 213 -16.31 -18.55 3.60
N THR A 214 -17.50 -18.12 3.97
CA THR A 214 -18.68 -18.12 3.10
C THR A 214 -18.71 -16.91 2.18
N ARG A 215 -19.60 -16.97 1.17
CA ARG A 215 -19.87 -15.80 0.31
C ARG A 215 -20.38 -14.59 1.11
N ALA A 216 -21.22 -14.82 2.11
CA ALA A 216 -21.77 -13.75 2.95
C ALA A 216 -20.66 -13.06 3.79
N GLU A 217 -19.72 -13.83 4.33
CA GLU A 217 -18.56 -13.29 5.04
C GLU A 217 -17.64 -12.51 4.09
N MET A 218 -17.39 -13.01 2.87
CA MET A 218 -16.65 -12.29 1.86
C MET A 218 -17.31 -10.92 1.54
N ASP A 219 -18.62 -10.89 1.35
CA ASP A 219 -19.34 -9.66 1.06
C ASP A 219 -19.25 -8.65 2.23
N GLN A 220 -19.27 -9.13 3.48
CA GLN A 220 -19.06 -8.29 4.67
C GLN A 220 -17.63 -7.72 4.72
N LEU A 221 -16.61 -8.54 4.45
CA LEU A 221 -15.22 -8.09 4.40
C LEU A 221 -14.99 -7.05 3.30
N LEU A 222 -15.57 -7.26 2.12
CA LEU A 222 -15.47 -6.29 1.03
C LEU A 222 -16.17 -4.96 1.37
N ALA A 223 -17.32 -4.99 2.04
CA ALA A 223 -18.00 -3.78 2.49
C ALA A 223 -17.18 -3.00 3.54
N LEU A 224 -16.50 -3.71 4.47
CA LEU A 224 -15.57 -3.08 5.42
C LEU A 224 -14.37 -2.47 4.70
N ALA A 225 -13.80 -3.19 3.73
CA ALA A 225 -12.67 -2.71 2.95
C ALA A 225 -13.02 -1.45 2.14
N GLU A 226 -14.17 -1.43 1.48
CA GLU A 226 -14.68 -0.27 0.74
C GLU A 226 -14.76 0.97 1.64
N LYS A 227 -15.37 0.82 2.83
CA LYS A 227 -15.44 1.89 3.82
C LYS A 227 -14.05 2.39 4.23
N GLY A 228 -13.16 1.48 4.62
CA GLY A 228 -11.81 1.85 5.07
C GLY A 228 -10.97 2.50 3.97
N ILE A 229 -11.08 2.01 2.74
CA ILE A 229 -10.36 2.59 1.59
C ILE A 229 -10.90 3.98 1.25
N ALA A 230 -12.21 4.20 1.33
CA ALA A 230 -12.78 5.54 1.13
C ALA A 230 -12.23 6.55 2.15
N GLU A 231 -12.10 6.16 3.42
CA GLU A 231 -11.48 6.99 4.46
C GLU A 231 -10.00 7.26 4.16
N LEU A 232 -9.23 6.24 3.76
CA LEU A 232 -7.82 6.38 3.39
C LEU A 232 -7.62 7.30 2.20
N VAL A 233 -8.45 7.21 1.17
CA VAL A 233 -8.43 8.09 -0.01
C VAL A 233 -8.66 9.55 0.41
N GLN A 234 -9.59 9.82 1.30
CA GLN A 234 -9.79 11.17 1.83
C GLN A 234 -8.55 11.69 2.57
N MET A 235 -7.90 10.85 3.38
CA MET A 235 -6.66 11.22 4.08
C MET A 235 -5.50 11.46 3.11
N GLN A 236 -5.36 10.66 2.04
CA GLN A 236 -4.39 10.90 0.97
C GLN A 236 -4.59 12.28 0.33
N LEU A 237 -5.83 12.58 -0.08
CA LEU A 237 -6.16 13.86 -0.72
C LEU A 237 -5.95 15.05 0.23
N GLN A 238 -6.34 14.93 1.49
CA GLN A 238 -6.11 15.96 2.51
C GLN A 238 -4.61 16.21 2.76
N SER A 239 -3.78 15.17 2.71
CA SER A 239 -2.34 15.32 2.90
C SER A 239 -1.66 16.12 1.78
N LEU A 240 -2.29 16.24 0.62
CA LEU A 240 -1.76 16.98 -0.54
C LEU A 240 -2.06 18.49 -0.49
N LEU A 241 -2.99 18.91 0.36
CA LEU A 241 -3.34 20.33 0.57
C LEU A 241 -2.31 21.02 1.47
#